data_054cfe6a8a54ef585aab9730b9ecb5c4
#
_entry.id   054cfe6a8a54ef585aab9730b9ecb5c4
#
_cell.length_a   1.000
_cell.length_b   1.000
_cell.length_c   1.000
_cell.angle_alpha   90.00
_cell.angle_beta   90.00
_cell.angle_gamma   90.00
#
_symmetry.space_group_name_H-M   'P 1'
#
loop_
_entity.id
_entity.type
_entity.pdbx_description
1 polymer ?
#
loop_
_entity_poly.entity_id
_entity_poly.type
_entity_poly.pdbx_seq_one_letter_code
_entity_poly.pdbx_strand_id
1 'polypeptide(L)'
;MKKGILVILASFLLIASCSKGGSDGGGSGGTGGGSGGGGGSTTNCTGVASAFAANVNPIIQSTCATDATCHGAGSANGPGPLLTYTQISGAAVLIKPAVANGTMPKTGTLTTAQKNSIICWVNSGAPNN
;
A
#
# COMPACT_ATOMS: atom_id res chain seq x y z
N MET A 1 18.69 26.48 -47.85
CA MET A 1 17.58 27.41 -48.17
C MET A 1 16.27 26.85 -47.66
N LYS A 2 15.47 27.70 -47.06
CA LYS A 2 14.09 27.60 -46.55
C LYS A 2 13.95 27.35 -45.07
N LYS A 3 13.71 28.47 -44.44
CA LYS A 3 13.22 28.72 -43.08
C LYS A 3 11.75 28.26 -42.99
N GLY A 4 11.42 27.57 -41.91
CA GLY A 4 10.04 27.32 -41.51
C GLY A 4 9.88 27.66 -40.05
N ILE A 5 9.29 28.82 -39.81
CA ILE A 5 8.87 29.31 -38.49
C ILE A 5 7.53 28.64 -38.20
N LEU A 6 7.42 27.93 -37.10
CA LEU A 6 6.13 27.48 -36.60
C LEU A 6 5.86 28.05 -35.20
N VAL A 7 4.87 28.88 -35.17
CA VAL A 7 4.35 29.58 -33.99
C VAL A 7 3.55 28.55 -33.14
N ILE A 8 3.92 28.41 -31.89
CA ILE A 8 3.15 27.58 -30.91
C ILE A 8 2.32 28.52 -30.05
N LEU A 9 1.03 28.43 -30.23
CA LEU A 9 0.04 29.06 -29.36
C LEU A 9 0.02 28.37 -28.01
N ALA A 10 0.29 29.13 -26.97
CA ALA A 10 0.10 28.74 -25.57
C ALA A 10 -1.38 28.85 -25.20
N SER A 11 -2.00 27.72 -24.92
CA SER A 11 -3.33 27.69 -24.30
C SER A 11 -3.18 27.52 -22.81
N PHE A 12 -3.45 28.57 -22.06
CA PHE A 12 -3.57 28.61 -20.62
C PHE A 12 -4.94 28.04 -20.22
N LEU A 13 -4.96 26.95 -19.51
CA LEU A 13 -6.16 26.41 -18.90
C LEU A 13 -6.13 26.66 -17.39
N LEU A 14 -6.91 27.64 -16.94
CA LEU A 14 -7.16 27.94 -15.54
C LEU A 14 -8.18 26.91 -15.00
N ILE A 15 -7.77 26.11 -14.02
CA ILE A 15 -8.70 25.26 -13.28
C ILE A 15 -8.89 25.86 -11.89
N ALA A 16 -10.11 26.32 -11.64
CA ALA A 16 -10.55 26.84 -10.38
C ALA A 16 -10.65 25.73 -9.34
N SER A 17 -10.00 25.93 -8.19
CA SER A 17 -10.16 25.12 -7.00
C SER A 17 -11.47 25.47 -6.30
N CYS A 18 -12.36 24.50 -6.10
CA CYS A 18 -13.45 24.60 -5.14
C CYS A 18 -13.04 23.97 -3.83
N SER A 19 -12.68 24.84 -2.90
CA SER A 19 -12.61 24.55 -1.48
C SER A 19 -14.01 24.69 -0.90
N LYS A 20 -14.55 23.67 -0.26
CA LYS A 20 -15.71 23.83 0.62
C LYS A 20 -15.48 23.12 1.93
N GLY A 21 -15.22 23.91 2.93
CA GLY A 21 -15.30 23.54 4.31
C GLY A 21 -16.75 23.32 4.75
N GLY A 22 -16.95 22.51 5.75
CA GLY A 22 -18.19 22.32 6.46
C GLY A 22 -17.90 21.62 7.76
N SER A 23 -18.07 22.39 8.82
CA SER A 23 -17.94 22.05 10.23
C SER A 23 -19.18 21.31 10.75
N ASP A 24 -18.98 20.68 11.90
CA ASP A 24 -19.87 20.48 13.04
C ASP A 24 -20.77 19.25 13.11
N GLY A 25 -20.70 18.64 14.26
CA GLY A 25 -21.84 18.03 14.91
C GLY A 25 -21.54 16.69 15.60
N GLY A 26 -21.35 16.78 16.94
CA GLY A 26 -21.26 15.63 17.83
C GLY A 26 -22.53 14.80 17.84
N GLY A 27 -22.41 13.55 18.28
CA GLY A 27 -23.55 12.65 18.51
C GLY A 27 -23.11 11.26 18.93
N SER A 28 -23.41 10.98 20.17
CA SER A 28 -23.26 9.75 20.94
C SER A 28 -24.04 8.57 20.36
N GLY A 29 -23.49 7.36 20.44
CA GLY A 29 -24.20 6.11 20.72
C GLY A 29 -24.76 5.36 19.53
N GLY A 30 -24.44 4.05 19.45
CA GLY A 30 -25.22 3.13 18.64
C GLY A 30 -24.45 1.87 18.21
N THR A 31 -24.64 0.79 18.97
CA THR A 31 -24.36 -0.59 18.60
C THR A 31 -25.10 -0.96 17.33
N GLY A 32 -24.44 -1.54 16.33
CA GLY A 32 -25.12 -2.10 15.18
C GLY A 32 -24.16 -2.65 14.14
N GLY A 33 -24.14 -3.96 13.96
CA GLY A 33 -23.43 -4.64 12.91
C GLY A 33 -23.94 -4.25 11.53
N GLY A 34 -23.03 -4.15 10.57
CA GLY A 34 -23.33 -3.90 9.17
C GLY A 34 -22.16 -4.25 8.31
N SER A 35 -22.31 -5.35 7.59
CA SER A 35 -21.43 -5.85 6.54
C SER A 35 -21.39 -4.89 5.37
N GLY A 36 -20.22 -4.69 4.78
CA GLY A 36 -20.11 -4.31 3.37
C GLY A 36 -19.57 -2.91 3.07
N GLY A 37 -18.55 -2.84 2.29
CA GLY A 37 -18.16 -1.63 1.56
C GLY A 37 -16.71 -1.28 1.74
N GLY A 38 -15.91 -1.36 0.65
CA GLY A 38 -14.52 -1.00 0.57
C GLY A 38 -14.20 0.41 1.04
N GLY A 39 -13.97 0.53 2.33
CA GLY A 39 -13.41 1.72 2.93
C GLY A 39 -12.02 1.37 3.39
N GLY A 40 -11.04 2.19 3.06
CA GLY A 40 -9.68 2.08 3.56
C GLY A 40 -9.70 2.05 5.08
N SER A 41 -9.77 0.86 5.64
CA SER A 41 -9.73 0.64 7.08
C SER A 41 -8.38 1.10 7.57
N THR A 42 -8.35 2.20 8.28
CA THR A 42 -7.15 2.69 8.95
C THR A 42 -6.81 1.67 10.04
N THR A 43 -5.85 0.80 9.75
CA THR A 43 -5.36 -0.16 10.72
C THR A 43 -4.78 0.59 11.91
N ASN A 44 -5.34 0.36 13.11
CA ASN A 44 -4.76 0.89 14.33
C ASN A 44 -3.46 0.14 14.61
N CYS A 45 -2.34 0.87 14.61
CA CYS A 45 -1.01 0.30 14.78
C CYS A 45 -0.50 0.31 16.22
N THR A 46 -1.28 0.80 17.17
CA THR A 46 -0.90 0.82 18.58
C THR A 46 -0.70 -0.62 19.09
N GLY A 47 0.50 -0.93 19.56
CA GLY A 47 0.83 -2.26 20.10
C GLY A 47 1.00 -3.36 19.05
N VAL A 48 0.94 -3.04 17.75
CA VAL A 48 1.20 -4.02 16.69
C VAL A 48 2.70 -4.22 16.53
N ALA A 49 3.14 -5.48 16.66
CA ALA A 49 4.54 -5.86 16.38
C ALA A 49 4.81 -5.77 14.88
N SER A 50 5.61 -4.81 14.46
CA SER A 50 5.86 -4.47 13.05
C SER A 50 7.32 -4.14 12.73
N ALA A 51 8.26 -4.62 13.53
CA ALA A 51 9.68 -4.51 13.19
C ALA A 51 9.99 -5.34 11.93
N PHE A 52 10.79 -4.79 11.02
CA PHE A 52 11.10 -5.46 9.75
C PHE A 52 11.71 -6.84 9.96
N ALA A 53 12.83 -6.90 10.68
CA ALA A 53 13.60 -8.15 10.83
C ALA A 53 12.83 -9.23 11.59
N ALA A 54 12.14 -8.85 12.66
CA ALA A 54 11.48 -9.81 13.56
C ALA A 54 10.07 -10.21 13.14
N ASN A 55 9.33 -9.32 12.48
CA ASN A 55 7.90 -9.53 12.23
C ASN A 55 7.55 -9.56 10.74
N VAL A 56 8.02 -8.60 9.94
CA VAL A 56 7.59 -8.44 8.55
C VAL A 56 8.33 -9.37 7.61
N ASN A 57 9.67 -9.37 7.67
CA ASN A 57 10.49 -10.17 6.77
C ASN A 57 10.16 -11.68 6.85
N PRO A 58 9.99 -12.32 8.02
CA PRO A 58 9.59 -13.73 8.07
C PRO A 58 8.26 -14.02 7.37
N ILE A 59 7.29 -13.11 7.47
CA ILE A 59 6.01 -13.24 6.78
C ILE A 59 6.21 -13.17 5.27
N ILE A 60 6.94 -12.15 4.78
CA ILE A 60 7.20 -11.97 3.34
C ILE A 60 7.93 -13.19 2.76
N GLN A 61 8.98 -13.69 3.44
CA GLN A 61 9.76 -14.83 2.96
C GLN A 61 8.91 -16.12 2.90
N SER A 62 8.05 -16.36 3.88
CA SER A 62 7.28 -17.60 3.94
C SER A 62 5.99 -17.60 3.11
N THR A 63 5.46 -16.43 2.75
CA THR A 63 4.15 -16.35 2.08
C THR A 63 4.15 -15.61 0.76
N CYS A 64 5.14 -14.78 0.50
CA CYS A 64 5.20 -13.96 -0.70
C CYS A 64 6.39 -14.34 -1.61
N ALA A 65 7.55 -14.60 -1.02
CA ALA A 65 8.80 -14.84 -1.74
C ALA A 65 9.16 -16.32 -1.85
N THR A 66 8.16 -17.20 -1.95
CA THR A 66 8.33 -18.66 -1.92
C THR A 66 9.08 -19.21 -3.12
N ASP A 67 8.78 -18.72 -4.32
CA ASP A 67 9.38 -19.16 -5.58
C ASP A 67 9.26 -18.09 -6.68
N ALA A 68 9.77 -18.41 -7.89
CA ALA A 68 9.74 -17.47 -9.02
C ALA A 68 8.33 -17.17 -9.57
N THR A 69 7.35 -18.02 -9.31
CA THR A 69 5.95 -17.78 -9.71
C THR A 69 5.22 -16.83 -8.75
N CYS A 70 5.79 -16.63 -7.57
CA CYS A 70 5.39 -15.62 -6.59
C CYS A 70 6.36 -14.43 -6.65
N HIS A 71 7.04 -14.11 -5.56
CA HIS A 71 8.03 -13.03 -5.48
C HIS A 71 9.41 -13.54 -5.00
N GLY A 72 9.73 -14.81 -5.28
CA GLY A 72 11.02 -15.40 -5.01
C GLY A 72 12.09 -15.04 -6.05
N ALA A 73 13.22 -15.71 -5.99
CA ALA A 73 14.34 -15.46 -6.90
C ALA A 73 13.93 -15.69 -8.36
N GLY A 74 14.25 -14.71 -9.22
CA GLY A 74 13.93 -14.76 -10.66
C GLY A 74 12.48 -14.40 -10.99
N SER A 75 11.67 -13.97 -10.03
CA SER A 75 10.29 -13.55 -10.30
C SER A 75 10.24 -12.34 -11.22
N ALA A 76 9.42 -12.45 -12.29
CA ALA A 76 9.04 -11.35 -13.17
C ALA A 76 7.67 -10.74 -12.80
N ASN A 77 6.99 -11.27 -11.78
CA ASN A 77 5.71 -10.73 -11.32
C ASN A 77 5.93 -9.39 -10.60
N GLY A 78 5.13 -8.39 -10.91
CA GLY A 78 5.23 -7.11 -10.21
C GLY A 78 4.96 -7.27 -8.71
N PRO A 79 5.76 -6.67 -7.87
CA PRO A 79 6.87 -5.74 -8.08
C PRO A 79 8.26 -6.39 -8.31
N GLY A 80 8.35 -7.67 -8.64
CA GLY A 80 9.57 -8.44 -8.76
C GLY A 80 9.91 -9.22 -7.48
N PRO A 81 11.18 -9.65 -7.33
CA PRO A 81 11.61 -10.40 -6.17
C PRO A 81 11.51 -9.59 -4.88
N LEU A 82 11.11 -10.23 -3.78
CA LEU A 82 10.99 -9.65 -2.44
C LEU A 82 11.92 -10.37 -1.45
N LEU A 83 13.21 -10.46 -1.77
CA LEU A 83 14.20 -11.24 -1.02
C LEU A 83 15.00 -10.43 -0.02
N THR A 84 15.17 -9.13 -0.29
CA THR A 84 16.00 -8.24 0.53
C THR A 84 15.18 -7.08 1.08
N TYR A 85 15.65 -6.46 2.17
CA TYR A 85 15.05 -5.25 2.69
C TYR A 85 14.83 -4.20 1.61
N THR A 86 15.84 -3.92 0.79
CA THR A 86 15.76 -2.90 -0.26
C THR A 86 14.64 -3.19 -1.27
N GLN A 87 14.49 -4.44 -1.67
CA GLN A 87 13.41 -4.86 -2.57
C GLN A 87 12.04 -4.71 -1.92
N ILE A 88 11.90 -5.17 -0.68
CA ILE A 88 10.64 -5.15 0.06
C ILE A 88 10.23 -3.71 0.40
N SER A 89 11.15 -2.89 0.90
CA SER A 89 10.87 -1.49 1.22
C SER A 89 10.59 -0.64 -0.01
N GLY A 90 11.30 -0.90 -1.12
CA GLY A 90 11.01 -0.26 -2.41
C GLY A 90 9.62 -0.61 -2.97
N ALA A 91 9.09 -1.78 -2.62
CA ALA A 91 7.76 -2.25 -3.03
C ALA A 91 6.66 -1.93 -2.00
N ALA A 92 6.97 -1.32 -0.87
CA ALA A 92 6.06 -1.15 0.26
C ALA A 92 4.72 -0.50 -0.12
N VAL A 93 4.76 0.51 -1.01
CA VAL A 93 3.56 1.21 -1.49
C VAL A 93 2.61 0.30 -2.30
N LEU A 94 3.14 -0.76 -2.94
CA LEU A 94 2.37 -1.75 -3.67
C LEU A 94 1.94 -2.91 -2.77
N ILE A 95 2.78 -3.31 -1.83
CA ILE A 95 2.51 -4.39 -0.86
C ILE A 95 1.32 -4.05 0.01
N LYS A 96 1.28 -2.83 0.58
CA LYS A 96 0.24 -2.43 1.52
C LYS A 96 -1.18 -2.59 0.97
N PRO A 97 -1.58 -2.00 -0.16
CA PRO A 97 -2.92 -2.18 -0.69
C PRO A 97 -3.21 -3.63 -1.09
N ALA A 98 -2.25 -4.36 -1.63
CA ALA A 98 -2.42 -5.75 -2.02
C ALA A 98 -2.75 -6.65 -0.81
N VAL A 99 -2.06 -6.43 0.31
CA VAL A 99 -2.30 -7.14 1.57
C VAL A 99 -3.61 -6.68 2.22
N ALA A 100 -3.88 -5.38 2.27
CA ALA A 100 -5.08 -4.83 2.88
C ALA A 100 -6.36 -5.34 2.19
N ASN A 101 -6.36 -5.35 0.86
CA ASN A 101 -7.50 -5.79 0.05
C ASN A 101 -7.57 -7.31 -0.13
N GLY A 102 -6.56 -8.06 0.36
CA GLY A 102 -6.51 -9.51 0.23
C GLY A 102 -6.26 -10.01 -1.19
N THR A 103 -5.75 -9.16 -2.11
CA THR A 103 -5.35 -9.59 -3.45
C THR A 103 -4.04 -10.36 -3.46
N MET A 104 -3.26 -10.25 -2.38
CA MET A 104 -2.06 -11.03 -2.10
C MET A 104 -2.10 -11.55 -0.64
N PRO A 105 -1.57 -12.74 -0.40
CA PRO A 105 -1.02 -13.70 -1.36
C PRO A 105 -2.09 -14.31 -2.28
N LYS A 106 -1.68 -14.80 -3.48
CA LYS A 106 -2.59 -15.50 -4.42
C LYS A 106 -3.02 -16.86 -3.91
N THR A 107 -2.17 -17.51 -3.14
CA THR A 107 -2.40 -18.80 -2.52
C THR A 107 -2.27 -18.68 -1.01
N GLY A 108 -3.17 -19.31 -0.27
CA GLY A 108 -3.22 -19.16 1.18
C GLY A 108 -3.82 -17.82 1.63
N THR A 109 -3.74 -17.56 2.91
CA THR A 109 -4.27 -16.34 3.54
C THR A 109 -3.33 -15.86 4.64
N LEU A 110 -3.21 -14.55 4.78
CA LEU A 110 -2.57 -13.95 5.95
C LEU A 110 -3.58 -13.83 7.09
N THR A 111 -3.14 -14.12 8.30
CA THR A 111 -3.92 -13.80 9.50
C THR A 111 -4.07 -12.29 9.65
N THR A 112 -5.04 -11.86 10.43
CA THR A 112 -5.21 -10.42 10.75
C THR A 112 -3.95 -9.84 11.39
N ALA A 113 -3.29 -10.58 12.27
CA ALA A 113 -2.04 -10.13 12.89
C ALA A 113 -0.92 -9.93 11.87
N GLN A 114 -0.73 -10.87 10.93
CA GLN A 114 0.27 -10.74 9.86
C GLN A 114 -0.02 -9.57 8.93
N LYS A 115 -1.29 -9.39 8.52
CA LYS A 115 -1.70 -8.22 7.72
C LYS A 115 -1.38 -6.92 8.45
N ASN A 116 -1.74 -6.84 9.72
CA ASN A 116 -1.50 -5.64 10.53
C ASN A 116 -0.01 -5.36 10.70
N SER A 117 0.83 -6.38 10.92
CA SER A 117 2.28 -6.21 10.99
C SER A 117 2.84 -5.56 9.73
N ILE A 118 2.47 -6.06 8.55
CA ILE A 118 2.91 -5.50 7.27
C ILE A 118 2.38 -4.07 7.07
N ILE A 119 1.08 -3.86 7.28
CA ILE A 119 0.45 -2.55 7.09
C ILE A 119 1.06 -1.50 8.02
N CYS A 120 1.27 -1.84 9.29
CA CYS A 120 1.83 -0.93 10.28
C CYS A 120 3.30 -0.62 10.02
N TRP A 121 4.08 -1.60 9.56
CA TRP A 121 5.44 -1.37 9.10
C TRP A 121 5.48 -0.36 7.95
N VAL A 122 4.62 -0.52 6.94
CA VAL A 122 4.55 0.45 5.83
C VAL A 122 4.09 1.82 6.30
N ASN A 123 3.11 1.89 7.21
CA ASN A 123 2.61 3.15 7.77
C ASN A 123 3.68 3.91 8.57
N SER A 124 4.64 3.21 9.17
CA SER A 124 5.77 3.81 9.88
C SER A 124 6.93 4.23 8.98
N GLY A 125 6.77 4.14 7.67
CA GLY A 125 7.80 4.51 6.69
C GLY A 125 8.69 3.35 6.28
N ALA A 126 8.26 2.12 6.51
CA ALA A 126 8.96 0.89 6.14
C ALA A 126 10.43 0.84 6.65
N PRO A 127 10.70 1.08 7.95
CA PRO A 127 12.06 1.15 8.47
C PRO A 127 12.76 -0.22 8.45
N ASN A 128 14.10 -0.20 8.37
CA ASN A 128 14.95 -1.38 8.53
C ASN A 128 15.31 -1.56 10.01
N ASN A 129 14.48 -2.21 10.79
CA ASN A 129 14.59 -2.39 12.25
C ASN A 129 14.34 -3.83 12.70
#